data_b20a6f30b492a08c51fb695b75af9fa1
#
_entry.id   b20a6f30b492a08c51fb695b75af9fa1
#
_cell.length_a   1.000
_cell.length_b   1.000
_cell.length_c   1.000
_cell.angle_alpha   90.00
_cell.angle_beta   90.00
_cell.angle_gamma   90.00
#
_symmetry.space_group_name_H-M   'P 1'
#
loop_
_entity.id
_entity.type
_entity.pdbx_description
1 polymer ?
#
loop_
_entity_poly.entity_id
_entity_poly.type
_entity_poly.pdbx_seq_one_letter_code
_entity_poly.pdbx_strand_id
1 'polypeptide(L)'
;MKRVFILLLTVLFLFSLFSGNIIAAEMSLEIGIMPAVDSAPILLAQHKGYFAEEGLDLKVDIYTNAVNRQTALQTNTIDGAMTDLIAFVNNVNNGFPVKITTSTDGSFPILISKNFQEKETVKIGMMEVSVSNFLSEQFLSSDYILNKIFIPAIPARLEMVKSGQLEMAVIPEPLASTAELNGLEKRVYKNKYDFMPEAMIFTETALKEKDPAIKAFHTAYNKAVKEIKKDDSEAREILIKSLGLPEKIKDLIAMPEYHLTRLPSPEYLNRVINWIEKTNNSQINIDYQEVVEGKYSF
;
A
#
# COMPACT_ATOMS: atom_id res chain seq x y z
N MET A 1 -3.07 28.98 -65.00
CA MET A 1 -3.78 29.09 -63.70
C MET A 1 -4.44 27.81 -63.26
N LYS A 2 -5.25 27.11 -64.04
CA LYS A 2 -5.92 25.83 -63.62
C LYS A 2 -4.96 24.71 -63.20
N ARG A 3 -3.81 24.55 -63.85
CA ARG A 3 -2.85 23.47 -63.52
C ARG A 3 -2.09 23.72 -62.22
N VAL A 4 -1.83 24.98 -61.85
CA VAL A 4 -1.17 25.37 -60.58
C VAL A 4 -2.14 25.19 -59.41
N PHE A 5 -3.43 25.45 -59.62
CA PHE A 5 -4.48 25.26 -58.61
C PHE A 5 -4.72 23.78 -58.27
N ILE A 6 -4.65 22.90 -59.28
CA ILE A 6 -4.77 21.43 -59.10
C ILE A 6 -3.55 20.88 -58.34
N LEU A 7 -2.34 21.40 -58.63
CA LEU A 7 -1.11 20.98 -57.93
C LEU A 7 -1.13 21.41 -56.43
N LEU A 8 -1.65 22.60 -56.11
CA LEU A 8 -1.80 23.08 -54.75
C LEU A 8 -2.85 22.24 -53.97
N LEU A 9 -3.96 21.83 -54.60
CA LEU A 9 -4.98 21.01 -53.99
C LEU A 9 -4.47 19.58 -53.72
N THR A 10 -3.67 18.99 -54.60
CA THR A 10 -3.07 17.67 -54.40
C THR A 10 -2.01 17.68 -53.30
N VAL A 11 -1.22 18.76 -53.14
CA VAL A 11 -0.25 18.89 -52.03
C VAL A 11 -0.97 19.08 -50.71
N LEU A 12 -2.09 19.84 -50.62
CA LEU A 12 -2.89 19.99 -49.43
C LEU A 12 -3.56 18.64 -49.02
N PHE A 13 -4.01 17.82 -49.99
CA PHE A 13 -4.62 16.54 -49.74
C PHE A 13 -3.60 15.49 -49.31
N LEU A 14 -2.36 15.54 -49.76
CA LEU A 14 -1.27 14.70 -49.31
C LEU A 14 -0.81 15.06 -47.89
N PHE A 15 -0.89 16.33 -47.48
CA PHE A 15 -0.58 16.73 -46.10
C PHE A 15 -1.65 16.31 -45.10
N SER A 16 -2.92 16.18 -45.51
CA SER A 16 -4.00 15.71 -44.63
C SER A 16 -3.98 14.16 -44.41
N LEU A 17 -3.28 13.40 -45.25
CA LEU A 17 -3.09 11.95 -45.08
C LEU A 17 -1.93 11.59 -44.13
N PHE A 18 -1.08 12.59 -43.78
CA PHE A 18 -0.03 12.46 -42.78
C PHE A 18 -0.42 12.98 -41.39
N SER A 19 -1.71 13.11 -41.11
CA SER A 19 -2.19 13.12 -39.74
C SER A 19 -2.01 11.68 -39.18
N GLY A 20 -0.73 11.28 -39.06
CA GLY A 20 -0.38 10.07 -38.38
C GLY A 20 -1.05 10.15 -37.02
N ASN A 21 -1.94 9.21 -36.71
CA ASN A 21 -2.27 8.89 -35.36
C ASN A 21 -0.93 8.70 -34.65
N ILE A 22 -0.46 9.70 -33.92
CA ILE A 22 0.52 9.50 -32.87
C ILE A 22 -0.23 8.57 -31.92
N ILE A 23 -0.08 7.25 -32.10
CA ILE A 23 -0.40 6.30 -31.07
C ILE A 23 0.55 6.70 -29.95
N ALA A 24 0.08 7.52 -29.01
CA ALA A 24 0.79 7.74 -27.77
C ALA A 24 1.12 6.35 -27.25
N ALA A 25 2.41 6.09 -27.04
CA ALA A 25 2.81 4.81 -26.47
C ALA A 25 1.98 4.60 -25.21
N GLU A 26 1.22 3.51 -25.18
CA GLU A 26 0.33 3.20 -24.06
C GLU A 26 1.20 3.09 -22.80
N MET A 27 0.99 4.00 -21.85
CA MET A 27 1.74 3.97 -20.58
C MET A 27 1.27 2.76 -19.80
N SER A 28 2.18 1.88 -19.41
CA SER A 28 1.83 0.67 -18.65
C SER A 28 2.64 0.57 -17.36
N LEU A 29 1.98 0.11 -16.29
CA LEU A 29 2.60 -0.24 -14.99
C LEU A 29 2.03 -1.55 -14.49
N GLU A 30 2.89 -2.35 -13.86
CA GLU A 30 2.49 -3.52 -13.07
C GLU A 30 2.85 -3.27 -11.60
N ILE A 31 1.86 -3.35 -10.71
CA ILE A 31 2.08 -3.12 -9.27
C ILE A 31 1.54 -4.25 -8.42
N GLY A 32 2.20 -4.48 -7.30
CA GLY A 32 1.77 -5.44 -6.29
C GLY A 32 1.16 -4.78 -5.06
N ILE A 33 -0.02 -5.24 -4.65
CA ILE A 33 -0.69 -4.79 -3.43
C ILE A 33 -0.99 -5.97 -2.50
N MET A 34 -1.40 -5.67 -1.26
CA MET A 34 -1.91 -6.66 -0.31
C MET A 34 -3.42 -6.49 -0.11
N PRO A 35 -4.15 -7.52 0.37
CA PRO A 35 -5.57 -7.42 0.68
C PRO A 35 -5.81 -6.65 2.00
N ALA A 36 -5.55 -5.34 1.97
CA ALA A 36 -5.64 -4.44 3.10
C ALA A 36 -6.27 -3.09 2.71
N VAL A 37 -6.73 -2.31 3.68
CA VAL A 37 -7.46 -1.05 3.43
C VAL A 37 -6.62 0.02 2.75
N ASP A 38 -5.30 -0.01 2.87
CA ASP A 38 -4.39 0.90 2.18
C ASP A 38 -4.46 0.76 0.65
N SER A 39 -4.93 -0.40 0.14
CA SER A 39 -5.17 -0.62 -1.29
C SER A 39 -6.49 -0.01 -1.81
N ALA A 40 -7.39 0.45 -0.92
CA ALA A 40 -8.70 0.95 -1.34
C ALA A 40 -8.64 2.10 -2.35
N PRO A 41 -7.74 3.10 -2.25
CA PRO A 41 -7.64 4.14 -3.27
C PRO A 41 -7.26 3.60 -4.66
N ILE A 42 -6.39 2.60 -4.73
CA ILE A 42 -5.98 1.98 -6.00
C ILE A 42 -7.15 1.19 -6.61
N LEU A 43 -7.83 0.38 -5.80
CA LEU A 43 -8.97 -0.41 -6.26
C LEU A 43 -10.14 0.47 -6.70
N LEU A 44 -10.41 1.57 -5.98
CA LEU A 44 -11.41 2.55 -6.37
C LEU A 44 -11.03 3.25 -7.69
N ALA A 45 -9.78 3.71 -7.82
CA ALA A 45 -9.30 4.36 -9.05
C ALA A 45 -9.41 3.42 -10.26
N GLN A 46 -9.08 2.14 -10.08
CA GLN A 46 -9.22 1.12 -11.13
C GLN A 46 -10.69 0.90 -11.51
N HIS A 47 -11.56 0.74 -10.52
CA HIS A 47 -13.00 0.55 -10.75
C HIS A 47 -13.64 1.74 -11.46
N LYS A 48 -13.25 2.96 -11.11
CA LYS A 48 -13.75 4.22 -11.71
C LYS A 48 -13.12 4.52 -13.08
N GLY A 49 -12.10 3.78 -13.50
CA GLY A 49 -11.39 4.03 -14.75
C GLY A 49 -10.45 5.24 -14.70
N TYR A 50 -10.06 5.73 -13.51
CA TYR A 50 -9.20 6.92 -13.38
C TYR A 50 -7.81 6.72 -13.96
N PHE A 51 -7.28 5.50 -13.91
CA PHE A 51 -6.01 5.19 -14.57
C PHE A 51 -6.13 5.29 -16.10
N ALA A 52 -7.21 4.78 -16.68
CA ALA A 52 -7.47 4.89 -18.11
C ALA A 52 -7.70 6.35 -18.55
N GLU A 53 -8.36 7.18 -17.72
CA GLU A 53 -8.51 8.64 -17.99
C GLU A 53 -7.16 9.35 -18.07
N GLU A 54 -6.14 8.89 -17.31
CA GLU A 54 -4.77 9.38 -17.36
C GLU A 54 -3.92 8.71 -18.46
N GLY A 55 -4.52 7.85 -19.29
CA GLY A 55 -3.83 7.11 -20.36
C GLY A 55 -2.92 5.98 -19.85
N LEU A 56 -3.15 5.49 -18.64
CA LEU A 56 -2.37 4.44 -17.99
C LEU A 56 -3.11 3.08 -18.04
N ASP A 57 -2.48 2.09 -18.68
CA ASP A 57 -2.84 0.68 -18.50
C ASP A 57 -2.17 0.16 -17.23
N LEU A 58 -2.95 0.04 -16.15
CA LEU A 58 -2.46 -0.43 -14.84
C LEU A 58 -2.88 -1.87 -14.59
N LYS A 59 -1.90 -2.75 -14.47
CA LYS A 59 -2.09 -4.10 -13.96
C LYS A 59 -1.83 -4.11 -12.44
N VAL A 60 -2.79 -4.60 -11.67
CA VAL A 60 -2.73 -4.72 -10.21
C VAL A 60 -2.77 -6.19 -9.82
N ASP A 61 -1.69 -6.69 -9.22
CA ASP A 61 -1.59 -8.04 -8.68
C ASP A 61 -1.80 -8.03 -7.16
N ILE A 62 -2.78 -8.81 -6.67
CA ILE A 62 -3.08 -8.92 -5.24
C ILE A 62 -2.33 -10.13 -4.67
N TYR A 63 -1.37 -9.86 -3.79
CA TYR A 63 -0.56 -10.88 -3.13
C TYR A 63 -1.12 -11.17 -1.73
N THR A 64 -1.38 -12.43 -1.44
CA THR A 64 -1.81 -12.87 -0.08
C THR A 64 -0.62 -13.11 0.86
N ASN A 65 0.59 -12.98 0.36
CA ASN A 65 1.84 -13.22 1.08
C ASN A 65 2.86 -12.12 0.72
N ALA A 66 3.35 -11.42 1.73
CA ALA A 66 4.31 -10.31 1.55
C ALA A 66 5.64 -10.78 0.94
N VAL A 67 6.09 -12.03 1.21
CA VAL A 67 7.32 -12.58 0.62
C VAL A 67 7.18 -12.72 -0.90
N ASN A 68 6.04 -13.22 -1.38
CA ASN A 68 5.78 -13.38 -2.82
C ASN A 68 5.74 -12.01 -3.53
N ARG A 69 5.07 -11.00 -2.95
CA ARG A 69 5.07 -9.63 -3.46
C ARG A 69 6.50 -9.08 -3.53
N GLN A 70 7.27 -9.28 -2.47
CA GLN A 70 8.65 -8.84 -2.41
C GLN A 70 9.53 -9.51 -3.46
N THR A 71 9.36 -10.83 -3.67
CA THR A 71 10.05 -11.57 -4.73
C THR A 71 9.70 -11.03 -6.10
N ALA A 72 8.41 -10.77 -6.38
CA ALA A 72 7.97 -10.20 -7.66
C ALA A 72 8.61 -8.82 -7.93
N LEU A 73 8.73 -7.98 -6.89
CA LEU A 73 9.42 -6.69 -6.99
C LEU A 73 10.91 -6.87 -7.29
N GLN A 74 11.59 -7.75 -6.55
CA GLN A 74 13.04 -7.99 -6.69
C GLN A 74 13.42 -8.66 -8.02
N THR A 75 12.50 -9.41 -8.62
CA THR A 75 12.68 -10.02 -9.95
C THR A 75 12.22 -9.12 -11.09
N ASN A 76 11.81 -7.86 -10.80
CA ASN A 76 11.24 -6.93 -11.77
C ASN A 76 10.01 -7.50 -12.51
N THR A 77 9.26 -8.41 -11.88
CA THR A 77 7.97 -8.89 -12.39
C THR A 77 6.89 -7.82 -12.22
N ILE A 78 7.06 -6.94 -11.22
CA ILE A 78 6.26 -5.75 -10.98
C ILE A 78 7.16 -4.52 -10.91
N ASP A 79 6.66 -3.38 -11.36
CA ASP A 79 7.37 -2.09 -11.38
C ASP A 79 7.43 -1.43 -10.00
N GLY A 80 6.41 -1.66 -9.20
CA GLY A 80 6.26 -1.09 -7.87
C GLY A 80 5.39 -1.94 -6.96
N ALA A 81 5.41 -1.61 -5.68
CA ALA A 81 4.63 -2.31 -4.68
C ALA A 81 4.15 -1.39 -3.56
N MET A 82 2.93 -1.61 -3.11
CA MET A 82 2.48 -1.11 -1.82
C MET A 82 3.05 -2.03 -0.74
N THR A 83 3.82 -1.47 0.20
CA THR A 83 4.60 -2.24 1.17
C THR A 83 4.76 -1.47 2.48
N ASP A 84 5.23 -2.16 3.52
CA ASP A 84 5.62 -1.49 4.76
C ASP A 84 7.06 -0.93 4.71
N LEU A 85 7.32 0.10 5.52
CA LEU A 85 8.63 0.75 5.60
C LEU A 85 9.72 -0.19 6.16
N ILE A 86 9.35 -1.25 6.89
CA ILE A 86 10.30 -2.23 7.41
C ILE A 86 10.86 -3.07 6.25
N ALA A 87 9.99 -3.58 5.40
CA ALA A 87 10.37 -4.31 4.20
C ALA A 87 11.13 -3.40 3.21
N PHE A 88 10.71 -2.14 3.08
CA PHE A 88 11.41 -1.15 2.27
C PHE A 88 12.85 -0.92 2.76
N VAL A 89 13.05 -0.62 4.04
CA VAL A 89 14.38 -0.40 4.63
C VAL A 89 15.27 -1.63 4.45
N ASN A 90 14.73 -2.83 4.64
CA ASN A 90 15.46 -4.07 4.40
C ASN A 90 15.88 -4.23 2.93
N ASN A 91 15.04 -3.84 1.97
CA ASN A 91 15.42 -3.85 0.56
C ASN A 91 16.62 -2.94 0.29
N VAL A 92 16.50 -1.68 0.70
CA VAL A 92 17.56 -0.69 0.48
C VAL A 92 18.86 -1.10 1.18
N ASN A 93 18.76 -1.55 2.43
CA ASN A 93 19.94 -2.00 3.19
C ASN A 93 20.63 -3.22 2.58
N ASN A 94 19.89 -4.06 1.85
CA ASN A 94 20.44 -5.20 1.10
C ASN A 94 20.82 -4.84 -0.35
N GLY A 95 20.87 -3.55 -0.70
CA GLY A 95 21.34 -3.06 -1.99
C GLY A 95 20.31 -3.20 -3.11
N PHE A 96 19.04 -3.44 -2.80
CA PHE A 96 17.99 -3.45 -3.83
C PHE A 96 17.45 -2.03 -4.06
N PRO A 97 17.59 -1.46 -5.29
CA PRO A 97 17.33 -0.06 -5.55
C PRO A 97 15.84 0.22 -5.76
N VAL A 98 15.20 0.71 -4.71
CA VAL A 98 13.80 1.16 -4.71
C VAL A 98 13.68 2.51 -4.01
N LYS A 99 12.66 3.30 -4.39
CA LYS A 99 12.36 4.57 -3.75
C LYS A 99 10.90 4.67 -3.33
N ILE A 100 10.67 5.36 -2.23
CA ILE A 100 9.33 5.75 -1.77
C ILE A 100 8.84 6.90 -2.64
N THR A 101 7.65 6.75 -3.21
CA THR A 101 6.97 7.81 -3.97
C THR A 101 5.79 8.42 -3.22
N THR A 102 5.21 7.69 -2.27
CA THR A 102 4.23 8.21 -1.31
C THR A 102 4.11 7.30 -0.10
N SER A 103 3.80 7.88 1.07
CA SER A 103 3.22 7.12 2.17
C SER A 103 1.81 6.67 1.83
N THR A 104 1.39 5.54 2.38
CA THR A 104 0.01 5.05 2.32
C THR A 104 -0.59 4.92 3.72
N ASP A 105 -1.91 4.85 3.79
CA ASP A 105 -2.64 4.89 5.06
C ASP A 105 -3.27 3.52 5.34
N GLY A 106 -2.74 2.80 6.32
CA GLY A 106 -3.20 1.49 6.74
C GLY A 106 -4.00 1.52 8.04
N SER A 107 -4.65 0.40 8.36
CA SER A 107 -5.33 0.18 9.63
C SER A 107 -5.02 -1.21 10.15
N PHE A 108 -4.48 -1.27 11.38
CA PHE A 108 -3.99 -2.49 12.03
C PHE A 108 -4.58 -2.65 13.43
N PRO A 109 -5.84 -3.06 13.54
CA PRO A 109 -6.44 -3.34 14.82
C PRO A 109 -5.73 -4.45 15.59
N ILE A 110 -5.91 -4.42 16.92
CA ILE A 110 -5.57 -5.52 17.79
C ILE A 110 -6.82 -6.36 18.02
N LEU A 111 -6.78 -7.61 17.60
CA LEU A 111 -7.80 -8.60 17.95
C LEU A 111 -7.50 -9.20 19.32
N ILE A 112 -8.54 -9.40 20.10
CA ILE A 112 -8.46 -9.90 21.47
C ILE A 112 -9.29 -11.17 21.57
N SER A 113 -8.71 -12.19 22.20
CA SER A 113 -9.40 -13.46 22.47
C SER A 113 -10.60 -13.26 23.38
N LYS A 114 -11.70 -13.99 23.15
CA LYS A 114 -12.92 -13.95 23.99
C LYS A 114 -12.67 -14.25 25.46
N ASN A 115 -11.63 -15.04 25.76
CA ASN A 115 -11.30 -15.47 27.12
C ASN A 115 -10.21 -14.61 27.76
N PHE A 116 -9.82 -13.50 27.11
CA PHE A 116 -8.79 -12.63 27.64
C PHE A 116 -9.25 -11.98 28.96
N GLN A 117 -8.34 -12.00 29.94
CA GLN A 117 -8.48 -11.27 31.20
C GLN A 117 -7.30 -10.31 31.33
N GLU A 118 -7.59 -9.08 31.76
CA GLU A 118 -6.56 -8.05 31.95
C GLU A 118 -5.46 -8.55 32.89
N LYS A 119 -4.19 -8.38 32.44
CA LYS A 119 -2.99 -8.77 33.16
C LYS A 119 -1.77 -8.01 32.62
N GLU A 120 -0.70 -7.97 33.39
CA GLU A 120 0.52 -7.24 33.04
C GLU A 120 1.22 -7.79 31.79
N THR A 121 1.34 -9.13 31.67
CA THR A 121 2.03 -9.76 30.56
C THR A 121 1.03 -10.42 29.61
N VAL A 122 1.03 -10.05 28.33
CA VAL A 122 0.12 -10.55 27.31
C VAL A 122 0.84 -11.31 26.21
N LYS A 123 0.26 -12.45 25.81
CA LYS A 123 0.74 -13.26 24.69
C LYS A 123 0.17 -12.75 23.39
N ILE A 124 1.01 -12.16 22.55
CA ILE A 124 0.57 -11.49 21.31
C ILE A 124 1.22 -12.08 20.06
N GLY A 125 0.39 -12.39 19.06
CA GLY A 125 0.81 -12.92 17.76
C GLY A 125 1.12 -11.84 16.73
N MET A 126 2.28 -11.95 16.06
CA MET A 126 2.72 -11.02 15.04
C MET A 126 3.75 -11.67 14.11
N MET A 127 4.17 -10.99 13.06
CA MET A 127 5.37 -11.34 12.30
C MET A 127 6.57 -10.62 12.91
N GLU A 128 7.75 -11.24 12.96
CA GLU A 128 8.92 -10.76 13.71
C GLU A 128 9.41 -9.39 13.23
N VAL A 129 9.84 -9.30 11.97
CA VAL A 129 10.32 -8.05 11.37
C VAL A 129 9.26 -7.52 10.43
N SER A 130 8.32 -6.73 10.96
CA SER A 130 7.14 -6.28 10.22
C SER A 130 6.43 -5.11 10.88
N VAL A 131 5.54 -4.49 10.11
CA VAL A 131 4.58 -3.49 10.60
C VAL A 131 3.80 -3.99 11.84
N SER A 132 3.43 -5.27 11.89
CA SER A 132 2.65 -5.81 13.01
C SER A 132 3.43 -5.81 14.34
N ASN A 133 4.73 -6.08 14.30
CA ASN A 133 5.58 -6.00 15.50
C ASN A 133 5.86 -4.55 15.88
N PHE A 134 6.21 -3.70 14.91
CA PHE A 134 6.44 -2.27 15.15
C PHE A 134 5.23 -1.60 15.80
N LEU A 135 4.03 -1.82 15.25
CA LEU A 135 2.81 -1.22 15.79
C LEU A 135 2.35 -1.85 17.12
N SER A 136 2.60 -3.15 17.36
CA SER A 136 2.27 -3.75 18.65
C SER A 136 3.04 -3.08 19.79
N GLU A 137 4.33 -2.80 19.59
CA GLU A 137 5.13 -2.06 20.58
C GLU A 137 4.59 -0.64 20.75
N GLN A 138 4.29 0.04 19.64
CA GLN A 138 3.81 1.42 19.69
C GLN A 138 2.46 1.55 20.41
N PHE A 139 1.57 0.59 20.23
CA PHE A 139 0.20 0.65 20.77
C PHE A 139 0.06 0.08 22.18
N LEU A 140 0.86 -0.93 22.53
CA LEU A 140 0.59 -1.73 23.72
C LEU A 140 1.70 -1.70 24.77
N SER A 141 2.94 -1.28 24.45
CA SER A 141 4.05 -1.35 25.41
C SER A 141 3.92 -0.37 26.60
N SER A 142 2.99 0.60 26.54
CA SER A 142 2.67 1.44 27.71
C SER A 142 1.81 0.71 28.75
N ASP A 143 1.02 -0.28 28.31
CA ASP A 143 -0.01 -0.92 29.10
C ASP A 143 0.35 -2.36 29.47
N TYR A 144 1.19 -3.02 28.63
CA TYR A 144 1.50 -4.45 28.74
C TYR A 144 2.98 -4.76 28.53
N ILE A 145 3.42 -5.83 29.18
CA ILE A 145 4.66 -6.55 28.83
C ILE A 145 4.29 -7.56 27.73
N LEU A 146 4.90 -7.39 26.54
CA LEU A 146 4.54 -8.19 25.36
C LEU A 146 5.35 -9.48 25.30
N ASN A 147 4.68 -10.63 25.53
CA ASN A 147 5.22 -11.95 25.19
C ASN A 147 4.92 -12.23 23.71
N LYS A 148 5.87 -11.91 22.84
CA LYS A 148 5.72 -11.94 21.38
C LYS A 148 5.84 -13.36 20.84
N ILE A 149 4.86 -13.77 20.05
CA ILE A 149 4.82 -15.06 19.34
C ILE A 149 4.85 -14.79 17.84
N PHE A 150 5.92 -15.21 17.18
CA PHE A 150 6.14 -14.93 15.78
C PHE A 150 5.46 -15.95 14.87
N ILE A 151 4.43 -15.49 14.15
CA ILE A 151 3.61 -16.28 13.24
C ILE A 151 3.41 -15.48 11.96
N PRO A 152 4.14 -15.77 10.87
CA PRO A 152 4.06 -14.99 9.63
C PRO A 152 2.68 -15.01 8.97
N ALA A 153 1.99 -16.13 9.00
CA ALA A 153 0.71 -16.31 8.33
C ALA A 153 -0.45 -15.66 9.11
N ILE A 154 -1.12 -14.66 8.51
CA ILE A 154 -2.28 -13.98 9.11
C ILE A 154 -3.41 -14.96 9.47
N PRO A 155 -3.81 -15.92 8.60
CA PRO A 155 -4.85 -16.88 8.94
C PRO A 155 -4.52 -17.71 10.19
N ALA A 156 -3.26 -18.11 10.35
CA ALA A 156 -2.82 -18.85 11.54
C ALA A 156 -2.93 -18.00 12.82
N ARG A 157 -2.54 -16.73 12.77
CA ARG A 157 -2.70 -15.80 13.89
C ARG A 157 -4.19 -15.64 14.27
N LEU A 158 -5.07 -15.50 13.28
CA LEU A 158 -6.52 -15.41 13.50
C LEU A 158 -7.07 -16.63 14.21
N GLU A 159 -6.74 -17.84 13.76
CA GLU A 159 -7.21 -19.08 14.40
C GLU A 159 -6.65 -19.25 15.83
N MET A 160 -5.41 -18.82 16.07
CA MET A 160 -4.81 -18.90 17.40
C MET A 160 -5.44 -17.90 18.40
N VAL A 161 -5.82 -16.69 17.97
CA VAL A 161 -6.59 -15.76 18.83
C VAL A 161 -8.00 -16.32 19.08
N LYS A 162 -8.64 -16.84 18.05
CA LYS A 162 -9.99 -17.38 18.11
C LYS A 162 -10.08 -18.60 19.05
N SER A 163 -9.05 -19.45 19.02
CA SER A 163 -8.95 -20.63 19.92
C SER A 163 -8.43 -20.29 21.33
N GLY A 164 -8.01 -19.07 21.60
CA GLY A 164 -7.43 -18.64 22.88
C GLY A 164 -5.97 -19.08 23.10
N GLN A 165 -5.28 -19.60 22.08
CA GLN A 165 -3.84 -19.91 22.16
C GLN A 165 -2.98 -18.64 22.17
N LEU A 166 -3.48 -17.56 21.55
CA LEU A 166 -3.01 -16.19 21.68
C LEU A 166 -4.06 -15.36 22.40
N GLU A 167 -3.62 -14.41 23.19
CA GLU A 167 -4.50 -13.46 23.86
C GLU A 167 -4.82 -12.27 22.97
N MET A 168 -3.83 -11.84 22.19
CA MET A 168 -3.95 -10.76 21.24
C MET A 168 -3.24 -11.09 19.92
N ALA A 169 -3.63 -10.40 18.85
CA ALA A 169 -2.87 -10.38 17.60
C ALA A 169 -3.10 -9.08 16.84
N VAL A 170 -2.06 -8.60 16.18
CA VAL A 170 -2.18 -7.50 15.20
C VAL A 170 -2.66 -8.09 13.88
N ILE A 171 -3.79 -7.63 13.40
CA ILE A 171 -4.41 -8.09 12.15
C ILE A 171 -4.82 -6.86 11.33
N PRO A 172 -4.41 -6.78 10.05
CA PRO A 172 -4.81 -5.66 9.20
C PRO A 172 -6.30 -5.70 8.87
N GLU A 173 -6.88 -4.51 8.65
CA GLU A 173 -8.22 -4.41 8.03
C GLU A 173 -8.15 -4.77 6.54
N PRO A 174 -9.18 -5.40 5.95
CA PRO A 174 -10.51 -5.72 6.53
C PRO A 174 -10.59 -7.09 7.21
N LEU A 175 -9.49 -7.83 7.34
CA LEU A 175 -9.51 -9.16 7.95
C LEU A 175 -9.84 -9.11 9.45
N ALA A 176 -9.43 -8.04 10.14
CA ALA A 176 -9.81 -7.81 11.54
C ALA A 176 -11.33 -7.71 11.71
N SER A 177 -12.01 -7.00 10.79
CA SER A 177 -13.49 -6.90 10.79
C SER A 177 -14.18 -8.23 10.50
N THR A 178 -13.58 -9.10 9.70
CA THR A 178 -14.08 -10.46 9.50
C THR A 178 -14.04 -11.27 10.80
N ALA A 179 -12.99 -11.09 11.58
CA ALA A 179 -12.87 -11.76 12.90
C ALA A 179 -13.84 -11.15 13.92
N GLU A 180 -14.05 -9.84 13.91
CA GLU A 180 -15.04 -9.15 14.73
C GLU A 180 -16.47 -9.64 14.44
N LEU A 181 -16.83 -9.79 13.16
CA LEU A 181 -18.12 -10.38 12.75
C LEU A 181 -18.33 -11.78 13.34
N ASN A 182 -17.24 -12.53 13.55
CA ASN A 182 -17.24 -13.86 14.19
C ASN A 182 -17.12 -13.79 15.72
N GLY A 183 -17.25 -12.59 16.31
CA GLY A 183 -17.39 -12.36 17.74
C GLY A 183 -16.06 -12.23 18.50
N LEU A 184 -14.94 -11.93 17.84
CA LEU A 184 -13.74 -11.44 18.53
C LEU A 184 -13.87 -9.96 18.85
N GLU A 185 -13.25 -9.51 19.95
CA GLU A 185 -13.12 -8.08 20.24
C GLU A 185 -12.05 -7.48 19.32
N LYS A 186 -12.35 -6.33 18.73
CA LYS A 186 -11.45 -5.56 17.90
C LYS A 186 -11.18 -4.20 18.53
N ARG A 187 -9.92 -3.88 18.83
CA ARG A 187 -9.50 -2.56 19.31
C ARG A 187 -8.73 -1.83 18.24
N VAL A 188 -9.19 -0.64 17.89
CA VAL A 188 -8.53 0.26 16.93
C VAL A 188 -7.75 1.30 17.71
N TYR A 189 -6.44 1.33 17.52
CA TYR A 189 -5.56 2.30 18.15
C TYR A 189 -5.26 3.44 17.19
N LYS A 190 -5.34 4.67 17.68
CA LYS A 190 -4.88 5.84 16.91
C LYS A 190 -3.36 5.87 16.86
N ASN A 191 -2.82 6.05 15.67
CA ASN A 191 -1.40 6.32 15.53
C ASN A 191 -1.06 7.66 16.20
N LYS A 192 0.02 7.69 16.99
CA LYS A 192 0.55 8.91 17.62
C LYS A 192 1.27 9.83 16.62
N TYR A 193 1.61 9.27 15.47
CA TYR A 193 2.33 9.95 14.39
C TYR A 193 1.39 10.14 13.22
N ASP A 194 1.70 11.14 12.41
CA ASP A 194 0.91 11.50 11.24
C ASP A 194 1.05 10.50 10.07
N PHE A 195 1.94 9.50 10.21
CA PHE A 195 2.22 8.48 9.18
C PHE A 195 2.02 7.07 9.73
N MET A 196 1.45 6.20 8.91
CA MET A 196 1.54 4.75 9.09
C MET A 196 2.87 4.24 8.47
N PRO A 197 3.43 3.13 8.96
CA PRO A 197 4.68 2.61 8.41
C PRO A 197 4.48 1.87 7.09
N GLU A 198 3.76 2.50 6.17
CA GLU A 198 3.36 1.96 4.87
C GLU A 198 3.66 2.94 3.75
N ALA A 199 4.01 2.44 2.57
CA ALA A 199 4.37 3.24 1.42
C ALA A 199 4.11 2.53 0.09
N MET A 200 3.91 3.32 -0.96
CA MET A 200 4.07 2.89 -2.35
C MET A 200 5.50 3.14 -2.77
N ILE A 201 6.17 2.09 -3.24
CA ILE A 201 7.54 2.14 -3.71
C ILE A 201 7.62 1.69 -5.17
N PHE A 202 8.60 2.22 -5.91
CA PHE A 202 8.92 1.79 -7.26
C PHE A 202 10.39 1.43 -7.37
N THR A 203 10.72 0.52 -8.30
CA THR A 203 12.11 0.22 -8.64
C THR A 203 12.75 1.43 -9.32
N GLU A 204 14.07 1.60 -9.18
CA GLU A 204 14.77 2.68 -9.89
C GLU A 204 14.65 2.54 -11.41
N THR A 205 14.56 1.31 -11.92
CA THR A 205 14.32 1.05 -13.34
C THR A 205 12.98 1.64 -13.77
N ALA A 206 11.90 1.36 -13.04
CA ALA A 206 10.59 1.91 -13.33
C ALA A 206 10.58 3.45 -13.23
N LEU A 207 11.24 4.02 -12.22
CA LEU A 207 11.36 5.48 -12.06
C LEU A 207 12.10 6.17 -13.22
N LYS A 208 13.05 5.48 -13.84
CA LYS A 208 13.80 6.00 -15.00
C LYS A 208 13.04 5.83 -16.32
N GLU A 209 12.43 4.66 -16.52
CA GLU A 209 11.87 4.27 -17.81
C GLU A 209 10.37 4.59 -17.95
N LYS A 210 9.64 4.63 -16.80
CA LYS A 210 8.17 4.75 -16.77
C LYS A 210 7.70 5.98 -15.95
N ASP A 211 8.50 7.03 -15.87
CA ASP A 211 8.18 8.25 -15.11
C ASP A 211 6.80 8.85 -15.43
N PRO A 212 6.40 9.01 -16.72
CA PRO A 212 5.06 9.51 -17.04
C PRO A 212 3.94 8.61 -16.53
N ALA A 213 4.12 7.29 -16.57
CA ALA A 213 3.15 6.32 -16.08
C ALA A 213 3.01 6.37 -14.54
N ILE A 214 4.12 6.53 -13.82
CA ILE A 214 4.12 6.69 -12.35
C ILE A 214 3.43 8.02 -11.98
N LYS A 215 3.62 9.08 -12.74
CA LYS A 215 2.91 10.36 -12.52
C LYS A 215 1.41 10.20 -12.72
N ALA A 216 0.98 9.54 -13.80
CA ALA A 216 -0.42 9.22 -14.08
C ALA A 216 -1.04 8.38 -12.95
N PHE A 217 -0.28 7.38 -12.45
CA PHE A 217 -0.68 6.57 -11.29
C PHE A 217 -1.00 7.45 -10.07
N HIS A 218 -0.11 8.36 -9.68
CA HIS A 218 -0.31 9.23 -8.51
C HIS A 218 -1.45 10.22 -8.71
N THR A 219 -1.67 10.72 -9.95
CA THR A 219 -2.81 11.57 -10.27
C THR A 219 -4.13 10.83 -10.05
N ALA A 220 -4.27 9.63 -10.60
CA ALA A 220 -5.46 8.80 -10.44
C ALA A 220 -5.68 8.37 -8.98
N TYR A 221 -4.61 7.99 -8.27
CA TYR A 221 -4.63 7.69 -6.83
C TYR A 221 -5.19 8.86 -6.02
N ASN A 222 -4.67 10.07 -6.24
CA ASN A 222 -5.12 11.29 -5.56
C ASN A 222 -6.59 11.64 -5.87
N LYS A 223 -7.07 11.33 -7.09
CA LYS A 223 -8.48 11.50 -7.45
C LYS A 223 -9.36 10.58 -6.61
N ALA A 224 -8.98 9.31 -6.47
CA ALA A 224 -9.69 8.35 -5.63
C ALA A 224 -9.66 8.73 -4.14
N VAL A 225 -8.51 9.17 -3.61
CA VAL A 225 -8.41 9.66 -2.23
C VAL A 225 -9.37 10.82 -1.98
N LYS A 226 -9.48 11.78 -2.90
CA LYS A 226 -10.43 12.91 -2.78
C LYS A 226 -11.89 12.45 -2.73
N GLU A 227 -12.25 11.37 -3.42
CA GLU A 227 -13.60 10.77 -3.35
C GLU A 227 -13.81 10.07 -2.01
N ILE A 228 -12.88 9.21 -1.60
CA ILE A 228 -12.98 8.48 -0.32
C ILE A 228 -13.12 9.45 0.86
N LYS A 229 -12.41 10.58 0.83
CA LYS A 229 -12.53 11.62 1.89
C LYS A 229 -13.90 12.29 1.95
N LYS A 230 -14.70 12.25 0.89
CA LYS A 230 -16.07 12.76 0.87
C LYS A 230 -17.07 11.70 1.31
N ASP A 231 -16.91 10.48 0.80
CA ASP A 231 -17.74 9.32 1.10
C ASP A 231 -16.93 8.03 0.81
N ASP A 232 -16.68 7.23 1.83
CA ASP A 232 -15.92 5.99 1.71
C ASP A 232 -16.77 4.75 1.38
N SER A 233 -18.09 4.91 1.23
CA SER A 233 -19.05 3.81 1.06
C SER A 233 -18.74 2.93 -0.15
N GLU A 234 -18.43 3.55 -1.31
CA GLU A 234 -18.11 2.84 -2.54
C GLU A 234 -16.75 2.15 -2.44
N ALA A 235 -15.75 2.80 -1.81
CA ALA A 235 -14.44 2.20 -1.59
C ALA A 235 -14.52 0.95 -0.70
N ARG A 236 -15.37 0.95 0.33
CA ARG A 236 -15.65 -0.22 1.18
C ARG A 236 -16.26 -1.37 0.37
N GLU A 237 -17.23 -1.08 -0.50
CA GLU A 237 -17.87 -2.10 -1.34
C GLU A 237 -16.89 -2.72 -2.32
N ILE A 238 -16.09 -1.90 -2.99
CA ILE A 238 -15.07 -2.36 -3.93
C ILE A 238 -14.01 -3.21 -3.22
N LEU A 239 -13.53 -2.76 -2.07
CA LEU A 239 -12.57 -3.49 -1.26
C LEU A 239 -13.09 -4.88 -0.89
N ILE A 240 -14.31 -4.96 -0.33
CA ILE A 240 -14.96 -6.22 0.05
C ILE A 240 -15.10 -7.14 -1.17
N LYS A 241 -15.61 -6.62 -2.28
CA LYS A 241 -15.83 -7.37 -3.51
C LYS A 241 -14.53 -7.87 -4.10
N SER A 242 -13.51 -7.02 -4.18
CA SER A 242 -12.20 -7.36 -4.75
C SER A 242 -11.47 -8.42 -3.94
N LEU A 243 -11.72 -8.47 -2.63
CA LEU A 243 -11.11 -9.43 -1.72
C LEU A 243 -11.99 -10.66 -1.42
N GLY A 244 -13.19 -10.75 -2.01
CA GLY A 244 -14.12 -11.85 -1.80
C GLY A 244 -14.60 -11.97 -0.35
N LEU A 245 -14.75 -10.86 0.36
CA LEU A 245 -15.12 -10.84 1.77
C LEU A 245 -16.64 -10.69 1.96
N PRO A 246 -17.19 -11.09 3.13
CA PRO A 246 -18.61 -10.97 3.41
C PRO A 246 -19.06 -9.49 3.43
N GLU A 247 -20.17 -9.15 2.74
CA GLU A 247 -20.71 -7.80 2.70
C GLU A 247 -21.03 -7.24 4.12
N LYS A 248 -21.40 -8.11 5.04
CA LYS A 248 -21.74 -7.76 6.44
C LYS A 248 -20.62 -7.06 7.21
N ILE A 249 -19.36 -7.11 6.73
CA ILE A 249 -18.26 -6.41 7.39
C ILE A 249 -18.15 -4.94 6.96
N LYS A 250 -18.90 -4.50 5.96
CA LYS A 250 -18.79 -3.15 5.37
C LYS A 250 -18.69 -2.05 6.42
N ASP A 251 -19.63 -2.04 7.36
CA ASP A 251 -19.72 -1.00 8.40
C ASP A 251 -18.78 -1.27 9.59
N LEU A 252 -18.21 -2.46 9.66
CA LEU A 252 -17.24 -2.83 10.70
C LEU A 252 -15.82 -2.41 10.34
N ILE A 253 -15.49 -2.26 9.05
CA ILE A 253 -14.12 -1.94 8.63
C ILE A 253 -13.68 -0.60 9.23
N ALA A 254 -12.58 -0.60 9.97
CA ALA A 254 -11.96 0.63 10.44
C ALA A 254 -11.10 1.25 9.33
N MET A 255 -11.74 2.05 8.47
CA MET A 255 -11.01 2.77 7.41
C MET A 255 -10.07 3.81 8.04
N PRO A 256 -8.84 3.97 7.51
CA PRO A 256 -7.94 5.03 7.94
C PRO A 256 -8.40 6.39 7.40
N GLU A 257 -7.83 7.47 7.94
CA GLU A 257 -7.86 8.76 7.28
C GLU A 257 -6.89 8.74 6.10
N TYR A 258 -7.40 8.78 4.88
CA TYR A 258 -6.56 8.78 3.68
C TYR A 258 -6.01 10.18 3.38
N HIS A 259 -4.75 10.22 2.95
CA HIS A 259 -4.06 11.43 2.55
C HIS A 259 -3.69 11.41 1.08
N LEU A 260 -3.62 12.60 0.48
CA LEU A 260 -3.02 12.76 -0.83
C LEU A 260 -1.55 12.33 -0.78
N THR A 261 -0.96 12.07 -1.94
CA THR A 261 0.43 11.62 -2.04
C THR A 261 1.37 12.56 -1.29
N ARG A 262 2.11 12.01 -0.33
CA ARG A 262 3.07 12.70 0.53
C ARG A 262 4.19 11.75 0.93
N LEU A 263 5.39 12.25 1.07
CA LEU A 263 6.50 11.45 1.59
C LEU A 263 6.40 11.29 3.12
N PRO A 264 6.87 10.17 3.68
CA PRO A 264 7.07 10.08 5.12
C PRO A 264 8.08 11.14 5.57
N SER A 265 7.90 11.72 6.77
CA SER A 265 8.91 12.65 7.25
C SER A 265 10.24 11.96 7.53
N PRO A 266 11.39 12.68 7.42
CA PRO A 266 12.69 12.11 7.78
C PRO A 266 12.71 11.54 9.20
N GLU A 267 12.06 12.21 10.15
CA GLU A 267 11.95 11.77 11.55
C GLU A 267 11.19 10.44 11.65
N TYR A 268 10.10 10.29 10.85
CA TYR A 268 9.31 9.07 10.89
C TYR A 268 10.07 7.90 10.27
N LEU A 269 10.75 8.09 9.13
CA LEU A 269 11.58 7.06 8.52
C LEU A 269 12.73 6.66 9.45
N ASN A 270 13.43 7.63 10.07
CA ASN A 270 14.48 7.37 11.04
C ASN A 270 13.97 6.59 12.26
N ARG A 271 12.75 6.86 12.71
CA ARG A 271 12.13 6.08 13.79
C ARG A 271 11.96 4.62 13.43
N VAL A 272 11.53 4.32 12.19
CA VAL A 272 11.42 2.95 11.69
C VAL A 272 12.80 2.29 11.59
N ILE A 273 13.79 3.01 11.05
CA ILE A 273 15.17 2.53 10.95
C ILE A 273 15.73 2.18 12.33
N ASN A 274 15.64 3.08 13.30
CA ASN A 274 16.11 2.85 14.67
C ASN A 274 15.43 1.64 15.33
N TRP A 275 14.14 1.43 15.04
CA TRP A 275 13.43 0.26 15.54
C TRP A 275 13.97 -1.04 14.90
N ILE A 276 14.26 -1.04 13.59
CA ILE A 276 14.84 -2.21 12.89
C ILE A 276 16.24 -2.50 13.44
N GLU A 277 17.08 -1.49 13.59
CA GLU A 277 18.44 -1.63 14.15
C GLU A 277 18.42 -2.28 15.53
N LYS A 278 17.52 -1.80 16.39
CA LYS A 278 17.33 -2.36 17.73
C LYS A 278 16.82 -3.81 17.69
N THR A 279 15.89 -4.11 16.79
CA THR A 279 15.26 -5.43 16.70
C THR A 279 16.24 -6.47 16.12
N ASN A 280 17.02 -6.09 15.12
CA ASN A 280 17.92 -6.98 14.40
C ASN A 280 19.38 -6.91 14.92
N ASN A 281 19.67 -6.06 15.90
CA ASN A 281 21.03 -5.77 16.36
C ASN A 281 21.99 -5.45 15.19
N SER A 282 21.55 -4.55 14.30
CA SER A 282 22.25 -4.17 13.06
C SER A 282 22.45 -2.65 13.00
N GLN A 283 23.32 -2.20 12.11
CA GLN A 283 23.44 -0.80 11.74
C GLN A 283 22.93 -0.60 10.32
N ILE A 284 22.16 0.44 10.11
CA ILE A 284 21.55 0.77 8.82
C ILE A 284 21.95 2.20 8.46
N ASN A 285 22.62 2.37 7.32
CA ASN A 285 23.02 3.67 6.82
C ASN A 285 22.24 3.97 5.54
N ILE A 286 21.14 4.73 5.68
CA ILE A 286 20.28 5.13 4.58
C ILE A 286 20.16 6.65 4.60
N ASP A 287 20.53 7.31 3.50
CA ASP A 287 20.25 8.74 3.29
C ASP A 287 18.81 8.89 2.82
N TYR A 288 18.04 9.67 3.56
CA TYR A 288 16.64 9.96 3.24
C TYR A 288 16.45 10.46 1.80
N GLN A 289 17.32 11.37 1.33
CA GLN A 289 17.19 11.97 -0.01
C GLN A 289 17.44 10.97 -1.14
N GLU A 290 18.23 9.94 -0.88
CA GLU A 290 18.52 8.90 -1.88
C GLU A 290 17.36 7.91 -2.04
N VAL A 291 16.53 7.75 -1.03
CA VAL A 291 15.50 6.71 -0.97
C VAL A 291 14.07 7.20 -1.12
N VAL A 292 13.87 8.50 -1.32
CA VAL A 292 12.56 9.09 -1.60
C VAL A 292 12.55 9.75 -2.99
N GLU A 293 11.36 9.84 -3.60
CA GLU A 293 11.14 10.55 -4.85
C GLU A 293 9.94 11.51 -4.70
N GLY A 294 10.26 12.78 -4.40
CA GLY A 294 9.28 13.80 -4.01
C GLY A 294 8.49 14.42 -5.15
N LYS A 295 8.88 14.21 -6.42
CA LYS A 295 8.22 14.86 -7.58
C LYS A 295 6.77 14.44 -7.79
N TYR A 296 6.29 13.39 -7.12
CA TYR A 296 4.92 12.90 -7.20
C TYR A 296 4.05 13.34 -6.00
N SER A 297 4.63 14.02 -5.01
CA SER A 297 3.90 14.56 -3.85
C SER A 297 3.00 15.72 -4.24
N PHE A 298 1.86 15.87 -3.54
CA PHE A 298 0.81 16.84 -3.83
C PHE A 298 0.84 18.00 -2.83
#